data_315236ffb12c67f75867b280b1c357b6
#
_entry.id   315236ffb12c67f75867b280b1c357b6
#
_cell.length_a   1.000
_cell.length_b   1.000
_cell.length_c   1.000
_cell.angle_alpha   90.00
_cell.angle_beta   90.00
_cell.angle_gamma   90.00
#
_symmetry.space_group_name_H-M   'P 1'
#
loop_
_entity.id
_entity.type
_entity.pdbx_description
1 polymer ?
#
loop_
_entity_poly.entity_id
_entity_poly.type
_entity_poly.pdbx_seq_one_letter_code
_entity_poly.pdbx_strand_id
1 'polypeptide(L)'
;MREWQSAWSLMIPAVGIGYAVQNPNTPYFIFLALALLCGLGGGNFASSMANISFFFPRAEKGNALALNAGLGNLGVSVVQFLVPIVITAGVFGWFGGDPAMVKGPTGPTPLWLQNAGFIWVPFIAASAFTAWFGMNDIASAKASFTEQAVIFQRKHNWLMCWLYTGTFGSFIGYSAGFPLLAKTQFPAIDALPFVFVGPLVGALSRSATGWISDRWGGARVTFWVFVTMMVGVVGVLYFLGIKDQPNAFWGFFAMFLLLFFATGVGNASTFQMIPNIMRKEVARLMPKADKDAQVRQAEKESAAITGFTSAIAAFGAFFIPKAYGTSIALTGGVETALWGFLVFYVSCVLITWSYYTRRGSLLYDVEHRLTRTRAMASAATPAE
;
A
#
# COMPACT_ATOMS: atom_id res chain seq x y z
N MET A 1 -7.76 -13.51 -14.06
CA MET A 1 -9.11 -13.45 -13.49
C MET A 1 -9.72 -12.18 -14.02
N ARG A 2 -10.98 -12.17 -14.44
CA ARG A 2 -11.65 -10.95 -14.91
C ARG A 2 -11.95 -10.07 -13.70
N GLU A 3 -11.92 -8.75 -13.84
CA GLU A 3 -12.08 -7.84 -12.70
C GLU A 3 -13.40 -8.02 -11.95
N TRP A 4 -14.50 -8.24 -12.66
CA TRP A 4 -15.79 -8.53 -12.05
C TRP A 4 -15.80 -9.84 -11.23
N GLN A 5 -15.01 -10.86 -11.63
CA GLN A 5 -14.92 -12.13 -10.89
C GLN A 5 -14.23 -11.93 -9.53
N SER A 6 -13.15 -11.15 -9.49
CA SER A 6 -12.49 -10.82 -8.21
C SER A 6 -13.34 -9.89 -7.34
N ALA A 7 -14.11 -8.97 -7.95
CA ALA A 7 -15.06 -8.16 -7.20
C ALA A 7 -16.16 -9.03 -6.56
N TRP A 8 -16.81 -9.91 -7.32
CA TRP A 8 -17.81 -10.84 -6.78
C TRP A 8 -17.25 -11.76 -5.69
N SER A 9 -16.02 -12.21 -5.82
CA SER A 9 -15.40 -13.11 -4.83
C SER A 9 -15.27 -12.45 -3.45
N LEU A 10 -15.20 -11.11 -3.36
CA LEU A 10 -15.19 -10.37 -2.10
C LEU A 10 -16.53 -10.40 -1.35
N MET A 11 -17.64 -10.76 -2.03
CA MET A 11 -18.93 -10.97 -1.35
C MET A 11 -18.82 -12.07 -0.30
N ILE A 12 -18.05 -13.13 -0.58
CA ILE A 12 -17.89 -14.28 0.31
C ILE A 12 -17.33 -13.86 1.67
N PRO A 13 -16.14 -13.19 1.76
CA PRO A 13 -15.62 -12.77 3.04
C PRO A 13 -16.45 -11.63 3.67
N ALA A 14 -17.02 -10.70 2.91
CA ALA A 14 -17.83 -9.60 3.47
C ALA A 14 -19.09 -10.13 4.17
N VAL A 15 -19.84 -10.98 3.49
CA VAL A 15 -21.04 -11.63 4.06
C VAL A 15 -20.64 -12.64 5.14
N GLY A 16 -19.60 -13.43 4.89
CA GLY A 16 -19.11 -14.45 5.83
C GLY A 16 -18.68 -13.86 7.17
N ILE A 17 -17.92 -12.74 7.19
CA ILE A 17 -17.55 -12.04 8.42
C ILE A 17 -18.80 -11.51 9.12
N GLY A 18 -19.74 -10.91 8.38
CA GLY A 18 -20.99 -10.41 8.94
C GLY A 18 -21.78 -11.48 9.70
N TYR A 19 -21.85 -12.72 9.19
CA TYR A 19 -22.50 -13.82 9.91
C TYR A 19 -21.61 -14.44 11.00
N ALA A 20 -20.31 -14.58 10.74
CA ALA A 20 -19.39 -15.23 11.68
C ALA A 20 -19.29 -14.47 13.02
N VAL A 21 -19.33 -13.13 13.00
CA VAL A 21 -19.24 -12.32 14.23
C VAL A 21 -20.51 -12.33 15.08
N GLN A 22 -21.66 -12.76 14.53
CA GLN A 22 -22.91 -12.87 15.28
C GLN A 22 -22.96 -14.10 16.17
N ASN A 23 -22.19 -15.13 15.85
CA ASN A 23 -22.16 -16.37 16.64
C ASN A 23 -20.88 -16.43 17.48
N PRO A 24 -20.98 -16.33 18.81
CA PRO A 24 -19.82 -16.37 19.71
C PRO A 24 -19.06 -17.72 19.68
N ASN A 25 -19.70 -18.78 19.19
CA ASN A 25 -19.09 -20.10 19.06
C ASN A 25 -18.37 -20.32 17.71
N THR A 26 -18.30 -19.29 16.85
CA THR A 26 -17.61 -19.40 15.57
C THR A 26 -16.13 -19.72 15.79
N PRO A 27 -15.62 -20.85 15.26
CA PRO A 27 -14.24 -21.23 15.43
C PRO A 27 -13.27 -20.20 14.79
N TYR A 28 -12.14 -19.96 15.45
CA TYR A 28 -11.14 -18.99 15.01
C TYR A 28 -10.64 -19.24 13.57
N PHE A 29 -10.52 -20.51 13.14
CA PHE A 29 -10.06 -20.84 11.79
C PHE A 29 -11.02 -20.32 10.69
N ILE A 30 -12.31 -20.13 10.98
CA ILE A 30 -13.28 -19.54 10.03
C ILE A 30 -12.89 -18.07 9.77
N PHE A 31 -12.56 -17.31 10.81
CA PHE A 31 -12.08 -15.94 10.65
C PHE A 31 -10.77 -15.90 9.85
N LEU A 32 -9.86 -16.85 10.06
CA LEU A 32 -8.64 -16.94 9.26
C LEU A 32 -8.94 -17.25 7.78
N ALA A 33 -9.87 -18.15 7.51
CA ALA A 33 -10.27 -18.48 6.15
C ALA A 33 -10.93 -17.28 5.45
N LEU A 34 -11.83 -16.56 6.15
CA LEU A 34 -12.47 -15.36 5.62
C LEU A 34 -11.45 -14.23 5.38
N ALA A 35 -10.49 -14.05 6.30
CA ALA A 35 -9.40 -13.09 6.13
C ALA A 35 -8.52 -13.43 4.92
N LEU A 36 -8.23 -14.72 4.69
CA LEU A 36 -7.50 -15.18 3.51
C LEU A 36 -8.28 -14.86 2.22
N LEU A 37 -9.59 -15.06 2.21
CA LEU A 37 -10.45 -14.75 1.06
C LEU A 37 -10.52 -13.24 0.76
N CYS A 38 -10.34 -12.36 1.75
CA CYS A 38 -10.22 -10.91 1.51
C CYS A 38 -9.05 -10.58 0.58
N GLY A 39 -7.99 -11.41 0.53
CA GLY A 39 -6.87 -11.27 -0.38
C GLY A 39 -7.24 -11.35 -1.86
N LEU A 40 -8.38 -11.96 -2.21
CA LEU A 40 -8.89 -12.01 -3.59
C LEU A 40 -9.13 -10.61 -4.17
N GLY A 41 -9.53 -9.64 -3.32
CA GLY A 41 -9.67 -8.24 -3.72
C GLY A 41 -8.34 -7.56 -4.03
N GLY A 42 -7.27 -7.93 -3.34
CA GLY A 42 -5.92 -7.43 -3.63
C GLY A 42 -5.42 -7.78 -5.03
N GLY A 43 -5.85 -8.93 -5.58
CA GLY A 43 -5.54 -9.34 -6.95
C GLY A 43 -6.11 -8.39 -8.01
N ASN A 44 -7.17 -7.66 -7.71
CA ASN A 44 -7.77 -6.67 -8.61
C ASN A 44 -6.85 -5.48 -8.90
N PHE A 45 -5.95 -5.14 -7.98
CA PHE A 45 -5.01 -4.05 -8.19
C PHE A 45 -4.10 -4.28 -9.40
N ALA A 46 -3.50 -5.46 -9.52
CA ALA A 46 -2.63 -5.78 -10.64
C ALA A 46 -3.40 -5.81 -11.97
N SER A 47 -4.63 -6.33 -11.97
CA SER A 47 -5.53 -6.37 -13.12
C SER A 47 -5.91 -4.97 -13.60
N SER A 48 -6.35 -4.08 -12.69
CA SER A 48 -6.73 -2.70 -13.03
C SER A 48 -5.55 -1.88 -13.55
N MET A 49 -4.36 -2.03 -12.96
CA MET A 49 -3.14 -1.38 -13.44
C MET A 49 -2.75 -1.84 -14.85
N ALA A 50 -2.92 -3.14 -15.15
CA ALA A 50 -2.69 -3.68 -16.48
C ALA A 50 -3.69 -3.09 -17.48
N ASN A 51 -4.98 -3.08 -17.17
CA ASN A 51 -6.03 -2.51 -18.02
C ASN A 51 -5.77 -1.04 -18.37
N ILE A 52 -5.48 -0.20 -17.37
CA ILE A 52 -5.12 1.20 -17.60
C ILE A 52 -3.94 1.31 -18.59
N SER A 53 -2.98 0.41 -18.49
CA SER A 53 -1.81 0.40 -19.36
C SER A 53 -2.16 0.13 -20.83
N PHE A 54 -3.28 -0.52 -21.12
CA PHE A 54 -3.74 -0.81 -22.48
C PHE A 54 -4.76 0.23 -23.00
N PHE A 55 -5.63 0.76 -22.13
CA PHE A 55 -6.71 1.65 -22.55
C PHE A 55 -6.30 3.11 -22.65
N PHE A 56 -5.33 3.56 -21.86
CA PHE A 56 -4.94 4.96 -21.83
C PHE A 56 -3.79 5.29 -22.79
N PRO A 57 -3.85 6.43 -23.53
CA PRO A 57 -2.75 6.89 -24.35
C PRO A 57 -1.50 7.18 -23.51
N ARG A 58 -0.32 7.11 -24.12
CA ARG A 58 0.97 7.27 -23.42
C ARG A 58 1.07 8.55 -22.60
N ALA A 59 0.47 9.66 -23.07
CA ALA A 59 0.51 10.95 -22.38
C ALA A 59 -0.28 10.95 -21.06
N GLU A 60 -1.38 10.20 -20.96
CA GLU A 60 -2.28 10.20 -19.80
C GLU A 60 -2.10 8.97 -18.89
N LYS A 61 -1.43 7.94 -19.39
CA LYS A 61 -1.23 6.68 -18.67
C LYS A 61 -0.66 6.86 -17.27
N GLY A 62 0.33 7.74 -17.11
CA GLY A 62 0.96 8.01 -15.82
C GLY A 62 -0.03 8.55 -14.79
N ASN A 63 -0.85 9.53 -15.18
CA ASN A 63 -1.87 10.10 -14.31
C ASN A 63 -2.97 9.09 -13.96
N ALA A 64 -3.44 8.32 -14.93
CA ALA A 64 -4.45 7.28 -14.70
C ALA A 64 -3.96 6.20 -13.73
N LEU A 65 -2.72 5.75 -13.87
CA LEU A 65 -2.09 4.78 -12.96
C LEU A 65 -1.91 5.36 -11.55
N ALA A 66 -1.49 6.62 -11.43
CA ALA A 66 -1.31 7.29 -10.15
C ALA A 66 -2.64 7.48 -9.41
N LEU A 67 -3.68 7.92 -10.13
CA LEU A 67 -5.03 8.08 -9.58
C LEU A 67 -5.60 6.73 -9.12
N ASN A 68 -5.54 5.69 -9.96
CA ASN A 68 -6.04 4.36 -9.59
C ASN A 68 -5.34 3.82 -8.34
N ALA A 69 -4.02 3.94 -8.28
CA ALA A 69 -3.25 3.46 -7.14
C ALA A 69 -3.47 4.29 -5.87
N GLY A 70 -3.61 5.61 -6.00
CA GLY A 70 -3.85 6.51 -4.88
C GLY A 70 -5.25 6.37 -4.32
N LEU A 71 -6.28 6.44 -5.18
CA LEU A 71 -7.68 6.30 -4.79
C LEU A 71 -7.97 4.90 -4.22
N GLY A 72 -7.34 3.84 -4.77
CA GLY A 72 -7.45 2.49 -4.21
C GLY A 72 -6.97 2.41 -2.75
N ASN A 73 -5.91 3.14 -2.41
CA ASN A 73 -5.40 3.19 -1.04
C ASN A 73 -6.31 3.96 -0.06
N LEU A 74 -7.15 4.90 -0.56
CA LEU A 74 -8.15 5.59 0.28
C LEU A 74 -9.14 4.63 0.93
N GLY A 75 -9.40 3.48 0.31
CA GLY A 75 -10.27 2.45 0.87
C GLY A 75 -9.88 2.03 2.28
N VAL A 76 -8.58 1.97 2.60
CA VAL A 76 -8.09 1.64 3.94
C VAL A 76 -8.54 2.68 4.97
N SER A 77 -8.43 3.97 4.63
CA SER A 77 -8.88 5.06 5.48
C SER A 77 -10.40 5.08 5.62
N VAL A 78 -11.13 4.87 4.53
CA VAL A 78 -12.61 4.82 4.54
C VAL A 78 -13.11 3.70 5.46
N VAL A 79 -12.51 2.51 5.40
CA VAL A 79 -12.85 1.39 6.29
C VAL A 79 -12.62 1.76 7.76
N GLN A 80 -11.46 2.32 8.08
CA GLN A 80 -11.11 2.68 9.45
C GLN A 80 -11.97 3.83 10.01
N PHE A 81 -12.46 4.72 9.14
CA PHE A 81 -13.39 5.79 9.53
C PHE A 81 -14.82 5.28 9.67
N LEU A 82 -15.30 4.52 8.68
CA LEU A 82 -16.72 4.17 8.56
C LEU A 82 -17.13 3.02 9.49
N VAL A 83 -16.27 2.00 9.67
CA VAL A 83 -16.62 0.81 10.45
C VAL A 83 -16.95 1.14 11.91
N PRO A 84 -16.18 1.95 12.65
CA PRO A 84 -16.54 2.36 14.01
C PRO A 84 -17.91 3.04 14.10
N ILE A 85 -18.34 3.74 13.07
CA ILE A 85 -19.63 4.44 13.03
C ILE A 85 -20.78 3.44 12.76
N VAL A 86 -20.64 2.61 11.72
CA VAL A 86 -21.73 1.74 11.29
C VAL A 86 -22.05 0.61 12.27
N ILE A 87 -21.09 0.22 13.10
CA ILE A 87 -21.34 -0.80 14.13
C ILE A 87 -22.14 -0.27 15.33
N THR A 88 -22.30 1.06 15.48
CA THR A 88 -23.06 1.66 16.58
C THR A 88 -24.56 1.81 16.28
N ALA A 89 -24.99 1.51 15.06
CA ALA A 89 -26.37 1.69 14.64
C ALA A 89 -26.92 0.47 13.89
N GLY A 90 -28.19 0.20 14.05
CA GLY A 90 -28.92 -0.87 13.34
C GLY A 90 -29.22 -0.49 11.88
N VAL A 91 -28.17 -0.26 11.07
CA VAL A 91 -28.26 0.26 9.68
C VAL A 91 -29.09 -0.65 8.77
N PHE A 92 -29.05 -1.96 8.97
CA PHE A 92 -29.73 -2.94 8.12
C PHE A 92 -31.09 -3.41 8.69
N GLY A 93 -31.59 -2.78 9.77
CA GLY A 93 -32.86 -3.12 10.37
C GLY A 93 -32.97 -4.63 10.68
N TRP A 94 -34.12 -5.24 10.35
CA TRP A 94 -34.39 -6.65 10.62
C TRP A 94 -33.51 -7.63 9.80
N PHE A 95 -32.92 -7.21 8.68
CA PHE A 95 -31.97 -8.03 7.90
C PHE A 95 -30.59 -8.14 8.56
N GLY A 96 -30.25 -7.15 9.39
CA GLY A 96 -28.93 -7.05 10.00
C GLY A 96 -28.71 -7.95 11.21
N GLY A 97 -29.76 -8.50 11.79
CA GLY A 97 -29.71 -9.27 13.05
C GLY A 97 -29.56 -8.39 14.29
N ASP A 98 -29.52 -9.05 15.46
CA ASP A 98 -29.48 -8.39 16.76
C ASP A 98 -28.10 -7.86 17.12
N PRO A 99 -28.00 -6.78 17.93
CA PRO A 99 -26.73 -6.27 18.41
C PRO A 99 -26.07 -7.20 19.42
N ALA A 100 -24.76 -7.29 19.38
CA ALA A 100 -23.98 -7.89 20.45
C ALA A 100 -23.83 -6.89 21.60
N MET A 101 -24.09 -7.33 22.85
CA MET A 101 -23.89 -6.51 24.05
C MET A 101 -22.41 -6.57 24.44
N VAL A 102 -21.68 -5.49 24.17
CA VAL A 102 -20.24 -5.37 24.45
C VAL A 102 -20.04 -4.51 25.70
N LYS A 103 -19.15 -4.92 26.60
CA LYS A 103 -18.83 -4.18 27.82
C LYS A 103 -18.11 -2.88 27.47
N GLY A 104 -18.82 -1.77 27.51
CA GLY A 104 -18.29 -0.42 27.34
C GLY A 104 -17.89 0.25 28.66
N PRO A 105 -17.29 1.44 28.61
CA PRO A 105 -16.88 2.21 29.80
C PRO A 105 -18.03 2.58 30.71
N THR A 106 -19.23 2.79 30.16
CA THR A 106 -20.46 3.21 30.88
C THR A 106 -21.45 2.07 31.10
N GLY A 107 -21.10 0.82 30.77
CA GLY A 107 -21.97 -0.36 30.87
C GLY A 107 -22.09 -1.14 29.54
N PRO A 108 -22.97 -2.13 29.46
CA PRO A 108 -23.21 -2.88 28.24
C PRO A 108 -23.76 -1.99 27.14
N THR A 109 -22.99 -1.91 26.02
CA THR A 109 -23.35 -1.10 24.84
C THR A 109 -23.76 -2.03 23.70
N PRO A 110 -24.91 -1.82 23.04
CA PRO A 110 -25.29 -2.60 21.88
C PRO A 110 -24.42 -2.23 20.66
N LEU A 111 -23.77 -3.21 20.05
CA LEU A 111 -22.97 -3.04 18.84
C LEU A 111 -23.37 -4.06 17.78
N TRP A 112 -23.63 -3.57 16.58
CA TRP A 112 -23.91 -4.39 15.39
C TRP A 112 -22.60 -4.71 14.66
N LEU A 113 -21.77 -5.58 15.25
CA LEU A 113 -20.45 -5.93 14.71
C LEU A 113 -20.51 -6.47 13.26
N GLN A 114 -21.60 -7.12 12.91
CA GLN A 114 -21.89 -7.65 11.57
C GLN A 114 -21.92 -6.55 10.50
N ASN A 115 -22.26 -5.32 10.87
CA ASN A 115 -22.28 -4.20 9.93
C ASN A 115 -20.90 -3.89 9.35
N ALA A 116 -19.80 -4.24 10.06
CA ALA A 116 -18.44 -4.14 9.55
C ALA A 116 -18.23 -4.94 8.25
N GLY A 117 -18.94 -6.05 8.08
CA GLY A 117 -18.96 -6.83 6.84
C GLY A 117 -20.06 -6.40 5.87
N PHE A 118 -21.30 -6.29 6.35
CA PHE A 118 -22.47 -6.08 5.50
C PHE A 118 -22.49 -4.72 4.79
N ILE A 119 -21.91 -3.68 5.37
CA ILE A 119 -21.86 -2.34 4.75
C ILE A 119 -21.19 -2.36 3.37
N TRP A 120 -20.26 -3.27 3.14
CA TRP A 120 -19.51 -3.35 1.88
C TRP A 120 -20.26 -4.11 0.79
N VAL A 121 -21.25 -4.93 1.13
CA VAL A 121 -22.01 -5.76 0.19
C VAL A 121 -22.61 -4.96 -0.97
N PRO A 122 -23.36 -3.85 -0.75
CA PRO A 122 -23.90 -3.07 -1.85
C PRO A 122 -22.83 -2.42 -2.71
N PHE A 123 -21.70 -1.97 -2.13
CA PHE A 123 -20.59 -1.37 -2.87
C PHE A 123 -19.84 -2.42 -3.72
N ILE A 124 -19.65 -3.62 -3.17
CA ILE A 124 -19.05 -4.76 -3.91
C ILE A 124 -19.95 -5.13 -5.07
N ALA A 125 -21.26 -5.25 -4.85
CA ALA A 125 -22.23 -5.56 -5.89
C ALA A 125 -22.20 -4.49 -7.00
N ALA A 126 -22.31 -3.20 -6.63
CA ALA A 126 -22.27 -2.10 -7.59
C ALA A 126 -20.96 -2.10 -8.40
N SER A 127 -19.81 -2.30 -7.74
CA SER A 127 -18.51 -2.39 -8.40
C SER A 127 -18.43 -3.57 -9.38
N ALA A 128 -18.92 -4.74 -8.98
CA ALA A 128 -18.95 -5.93 -9.82
C ALA A 128 -19.86 -5.76 -11.04
N PHE A 129 -21.04 -5.18 -10.87
CA PHE A 129 -21.96 -4.86 -11.97
C PHE A 129 -21.36 -3.81 -12.91
N THR A 130 -20.76 -2.76 -12.38
CA THR A 130 -20.09 -1.73 -13.20
C THR A 130 -18.93 -2.34 -14.01
N ALA A 131 -18.14 -3.22 -13.40
CA ALA A 131 -17.09 -3.93 -14.12
C ALA A 131 -17.63 -4.90 -15.17
N TRP A 132 -18.75 -5.57 -14.89
CA TRP A 132 -19.38 -6.51 -15.84
C TRP A 132 -19.89 -5.80 -17.10
N PHE A 133 -20.59 -4.69 -16.95
CA PHE A 133 -21.22 -3.97 -18.05
C PHE A 133 -20.33 -2.90 -18.69
N GLY A 134 -19.41 -2.32 -17.93
CA GLY A 134 -18.61 -1.17 -18.38
C GLY A 134 -17.19 -1.51 -18.82
N MET A 135 -16.67 -2.72 -18.51
CA MET A 135 -15.30 -3.08 -18.86
C MET A 135 -15.23 -4.11 -19.98
N ASN A 136 -14.32 -3.90 -20.93
CA ASN A 136 -14.11 -4.79 -22.06
C ASN A 136 -12.87 -5.68 -21.83
N ASP A 137 -12.98 -6.96 -22.12
CA ASP A 137 -11.86 -7.89 -22.12
C ASP A 137 -10.97 -7.68 -23.37
N ILE A 138 -9.69 -7.38 -23.17
CA ILE A 138 -8.73 -7.26 -24.26
C ILE A 138 -8.03 -8.60 -24.46
N ALA A 139 -8.27 -9.23 -25.61
CA ALA A 139 -7.66 -10.53 -25.94
C ALA A 139 -6.12 -10.45 -26.02
N SER A 140 -5.57 -9.33 -26.47
CA SER A 140 -4.12 -9.08 -26.59
C SER A 140 -3.40 -8.88 -25.26
N ALA A 141 -4.15 -8.65 -24.16
CA ALA A 141 -3.58 -8.47 -22.84
C ALA A 141 -3.29 -9.79 -22.09
N LYS A 142 -3.63 -10.93 -22.69
CA LYS A 142 -3.39 -12.26 -22.11
C LYS A 142 -1.91 -12.63 -22.25
N ALA A 143 -1.13 -12.44 -21.16
CA ALA A 143 0.21 -12.99 -21.07
C ALA A 143 0.15 -14.36 -20.37
N SER A 144 0.86 -15.36 -20.91
CA SER A 144 0.98 -16.66 -20.26
C SER A 144 1.82 -16.56 -19.00
N PHE A 145 1.58 -17.42 -18.00
CA PHE A 145 2.39 -17.47 -16.79
C PHE A 145 3.88 -17.70 -17.11
N THR A 146 4.16 -18.58 -18.07
CA THR A 146 5.54 -18.89 -18.49
C THR A 146 6.26 -17.66 -19.05
N GLU A 147 5.55 -16.82 -19.81
CA GLU A 147 6.13 -15.56 -20.33
C GLU A 147 6.39 -14.53 -19.24
N GLN A 148 5.56 -14.51 -18.19
CA GLN A 148 5.76 -13.63 -17.05
C GLN A 148 6.83 -14.16 -16.09
N ALA A 149 7.04 -15.48 -16.01
CA ALA A 149 8.00 -16.11 -15.11
C ALA A 149 9.46 -15.68 -15.35
N VAL A 150 9.78 -15.07 -16.49
CA VAL A 150 11.10 -14.49 -16.77
C VAL A 150 11.54 -13.46 -15.74
N ILE A 151 10.61 -12.77 -15.07
CA ILE A 151 10.92 -11.79 -14.04
C ILE A 151 11.64 -12.39 -12.82
N PHE A 152 11.43 -13.67 -12.52
CA PHE A 152 12.10 -14.35 -11.40
C PHE A 152 13.62 -14.48 -11.61
N GLN A 153 14.09 -14.42 -12.86
CA GLN A 153 15.49 -14.40 -13.22
C GLN A 153 16.09 -12.99 -13.17
N ARG A 154 15.25 -11.95 -13.04
CA ARG A 154 15.68 -10.56 -13.00
C ARG A 154 16.08 -10.17 -11.58
N LYS A 155 17.34 -9.82 -11.37
CA LYS A 155 17.85 -9.32 -10.08
C LYS A 155 17.03 -8.13 -9.58
N HIS A 156 16.70 -7.20 -10.48
CA HIS A 156 15.96 -5.99 -10.14
C HIS A 156 14.53 -6.26 -9.69
N ASN A 157 13.91 -7.39 -10.07
CA ASN A 157 12.62 -7.81 -9.52
C ASN A 157 12.70 -7.98 -7.99
N TRP A 158 13.69 -8.71 -7.50
CA TRP A 158 13.86 -8.98 -6.07
C TRP A 158 14.27 -7.74 -5.28
N LEU A 159 15.12 -6.87 -5.86
CA LEU A 159 15.46 -5.60 -5.25
C LEU A 159 14.24 -4.69 -5.13
N MET A 160 13.37 -4.64 -6.15
CA MET A 160 12.14 -3.87 -6.10
C MET A 160 11.11 -4.47 -5.13
N CYS A 161 11.02 -5.81 -5.01
CA CYS A 161 10.23 -6.45 -3.95
C CYS A 161 10.67 -5.97 -2.57
N TRP A 162 11.97 -5.93 -2.30
CA TRP A 162 12.52 -5.47 -1.02
C TRP A 162 12.17 -3.99 -0.76
N LEU A 163 12.45 -3.11 -1.72
CA LEU A 163 12.20 -1.68 -1.59
C LEU A 163 10.70 -1.35 -1.49
N TYR A 164 9.86 -2.04 -2.26
CA TYR A 164 8.42 -1.80 -2.21
C TYR A 164 7.77 -2.38 -0.95
N THR A 165 8.34 -3.44 -0.38
CA THR A 165 7.98 -3.88 0.99
C THR A 165 8.32 -2.79 2.01
N GLY A 166 9.43 -2.06 1.82
CA GLY A 166 9.79 -0.91 2.65
C GLY A 166 8.81 0.25 2.56
N THR A 167 8.22 0.52 1.40
CA THR A 167 7.26 1.61 1.21
C THR A 167 5.81 1.13 1.36
N PHE A 168 5.31 0.33 0.43
CA PHE A 168 3.92 -0.14 0.43
C PHE A 168 3.63 -1.14 1.54
N GLY A 169 4.56 -2.06 1.80
CA GLY A 169 4.43 -2.99 2.92
C GLY A 169 4.32 -2.27 4.26
N SER A 170 5.11 -1.21 4.45
CA SER A 170 5.03 -0.37 5.65
C SER A 170 3.72 0.41 5.71
N PHE A 171 3.24 0.96 4.59
CA PHE A 171 1.94 1.65 4.53
C PHE A 171 0.80 0.74 5.02
N ILE A 172 0.68 -0.46 4.44
CA ILE A 172 -0.39 -1.41 4.81
C ILE A 172 -0.17 -1.94 6.22
N GLY A 173 1.08 -2.26 6.57
CA GLY A 173 1.40 -2.81 7.88
C GLY A 173 1.20 -1.83 9.02
N TYR A 174 1.55 -0.56 8.85
CA TYR A 174 1.24 0.49 9.81
C TYR A 174 -0.27 0.74 9.90
N SER A 175 -0.97 0.73 8.76
CA SER A 175 -2.43 0.87 8.76
C SER A 175 -3.11 -0.23 9.57
N ALA A 176 -2.64 -1.47 9.46
CA ALA A 176 -3.18 -2.61 10.20
C ALA A 176 -2.74 -2.63 11.67
N GLY A 177 -1.50 -2.21 11.96
CA GLY A 177 -0.89 -2.32 13.29
C GLY A 177 -1.11 -1.11 14.20
N PHE A 178 -1.29 0.09 13.65
CA PHE A 178 -1.38 1.33 14.41
C PHE A 178 -2.53 1.35 15.43
N PRO A 179 -3.77 0.88 15.12
CA PRO A 179 -4.86 0.89 16.11
C PRO A 179 -4.51 0.09 17.36
N LEU A 180 -3.94 -1.10 17.19
CA LEU A 180 -3.52 -1.94 18.29
C LEU A 180 -2.37 -1.31 19.07
N LEU A 181 -1.37 -0.77 18.37
CA LEU A 181 -0.21 -0.14 18.94
C LEU A 181 -0.62 1.08 19.81
N ALA A 182 -1.44 1.97 19.28
CA ALA A 182 -1.95 3.14 20.00
C ALA A 182 -2.72 2.73 21.27
N LYS A 183 -3.61 1.74 21.16
CA LYS A 183 -4.39 1.23 22.29
C LYS A 183 -3.51 0.59 23.37
N THR A 184 -2.47 -0.13 23.01
CA THR A 184 -1.60 -0.83 23.97
C THR A 184 -0.59 0.08 24.64
N GLN A 185 -0.07 1.09 23.92
CA GLN A 185 0.96 2.00 24.43
C GLN A 185 0.38 3.23 25.13
N PHE A 186 -0.82 3.67 24.73
CA PHE A 186 -1.52 4.84 25.28
C PHE A 186 -2.96 4.48 25.67
N PRO A 187 -3.18 3.57 26.64
CA PRO A 187 -4.51 3.06 26.98
C PRO A 187 -5.47 4.12 27.53
N ALA A 188 -4.94 5.24 28.06
CA ALA A 188 -5.73 6.36 28.58
C ALA A 188 -6.34 7.23 27.46
N ILE A 189 -5.92 7.06 26.20
CA ILE A 189 -6.38 7.87 25.07
C ILE A 189 -7.19 6.98 24.12
N ASP A 190 -8.42 7.41 23.84
CA ASP A 190 -9.19 6.80 22.76
C ASP A 190 -8.62 7.25 21.40
N ALA A 191 -7.76 6.41 20.83
CA ALA A 191 -7.13 6.66 19.55
C ALA A 191 -8.01 6.28 18.34
N LEU A 192 -9.10 5.54 18.52
CA LEU A 192 -9.94 5.04 17.43
C LEU A 192 -10.45 6.14 16.48
N PRO A 193 -10.87 7.33 16.95
CA PRO A 193 -11.31 8.41 16.08
C PRO A 193 -10.21 8.97 15.16
N PHE A 194 -8.94 8.68 15.43
CA PHE A 194 -7.80 9.24 14.69
C PHE A 194 -7.08 8.23 13.79
N VAL A 195 -7.34 6.92 13.94
CA VAL A 195 -6.60 5.87 13.22
C VAL A 195 -6.68 5.99 11.71
N PHE A 196 -7.80 6.46 11.17
CA PHE A 196 -8.03 6.62 9.74
C PHE A 196 -7.15 7.73 9.10
N VAL A 197 -6.67 8.69 9.90
CA VAL A 197 -5.91 9.86 9.41
C VAL A 197 -4.56 9.42 8.83
N GLY A 198 -3.91 8.43 9.43
CA GLY A 198 -2.66 7.88 8.93
C GLY A 198 -2.76 7.37 7.48
N PRO A 199 -3.58 6.35 7.20
CA PRO A 199 -3.81 5.88 5.84
C PRO A 199 -4.32 6.96 4.88
N LEU A 200 -5.13 7.92 5.36
CA LEU A 200 -5.58 9.07 4.57
C LEU A 200 -4.39 9.90 4.08
N VAL A 201 -3.50 10.29 4.98
CA VAL A 201 -2.29 11.06 4.65
C VAL A 201 -1.42 10.28 3.67
N GLY A 202 -1.22 8.98 3.86
CA GLY A 202 -0.43 8.15 2.97
C GLY A 202 -1.04 7.98 1.58
N ALA A 203 -2.37 7.83 1.48
CA ALA A 203 -3.06 7.74 0.21
C ALA A 203 -3.05 9.06 -0.57
N LEU A 204 -3.32 10.18 0.11
CA LEU A 204 -3.27 11.50 -0.49
C LEU A 204 -1.85 11.90 -0.92
N SER A 205 -0.84 11.63 -0.09
CA SER A 205 0.55 11.91 -0.45
C SER A 205 0.98 11.11 -1.68
N ARG A 206 0.57 9.83 -1.81
CA ARG A 206 0.84 9.02 -3.01
C ARG A 206 0.30 9.67 -4.28
N SER A 207 -0.94 10.15 -4.24
CA SER A 207 -1.59 10.78 -5.38
C SER A 207 -1.02 12.16 -5.71
N ALA A 208 -0.72 12.95 -4.67
CA ALA A 208 -0.33 14.34 -4.80
C ALA A 208 1.17 14.53 -5.13
N THR A 209 2.03 13.55 -4.84
CA THR A 209 3.50 13.73 -4.92
C THR A 209 4.18 13.00 -6.08
N GLY A 210 3.43 12.38 -6.98
CA GLY A 210 3.98 11.70 -8.16
C GLY A 210 4.89 12.61 -9.00
N TRP A 211 4.53 13.89 -9.15
CA TRP A 211 5.33 14.89 -9.85
C TRP A 211 6.73 15.12 -9.25
N ILE A 212 6.90 14.89 -7.93
CA ILE A 212 8.21 15.03 -7.27
C ILE A 212 9.20 14.00 -7.85
N SER A 213 8.74 12.76 -8.00
CA SER A 213 9.53 11.69 -8.58
C SER A 213 9.81 11.92 -10.07
N ASP A 214 8.86 12.53 -10.80
CA ASP A 214 9.05 12.92 -12.20
C ASP A 214 10.09 14.04 -12.34
N ARG A 215 10.17 14.94 -11.36
CA ARG A 215 11.08 16.07 -11.40
C ARG A 215 12.50 15.73 -10.92
N TRP A 216 12.61 14.98 -9.84
CA TRP A 216 13.89 14.73 -9.16
C TRP A 216 14.47 13.34 -9.40
N GLY A 217 13.68 12.44 -9.99
CA GLY A 217 14.03 11.05 -10.23
C GLY A 217 13.55 10.13 -9.11
N GLY A 218 12.95 8.99 -9.51
CA GLY A 218 12.35 8.05 -8.56
C GLY A 218 13.34 7.48 -7.55
N ALA A 219 14.56 7.19 -7.96
CA ALA A 219 15.58 6.60 -7.08
C ALA A 219 16.05 7.58 -6.00
N ARG A 220 16.23 8.86 -6.34
CA ARG A 220 16.62 9.88 -5.36
C ARG A 220 15.50 10.13 -4.35
N VAL A 221 14.26 10.24 -4.83
CA VAL A 221 13.11 10.42 -3.94
C VAL A 221 12.98 9.22 -3.01
N THR A 222 13.09 7.99 -3.53
CA THR A 222 13.02 6.75 -2.71
C THR A 222 14.13 6.72 -1.65
N PHE A 223 15.35 7.15 -1.99
CA PHE A 223 16.45 7.24 -1.02
C PHE A 223 16.08 8.16 0.16
N TRP A 224 15.62 9.38 -0.12
CA TRP A 224 15.25 10.33 0.93
C TRP A 224 13.98 9.92 1.69
N VAL A 225 13.06 9.22 1.05
CA VAL A 225 11.90 8.62 1.71
C VAL A 225 12.36 7.66 2.81
N PHE A 226 13.27 6.74 2.53
CA PHE A 226 13.75 5.81 3.56
C PHE A 226 14.52 6.53 4.68
N VAL A 227 15.28 7.57 4.38
CA VAL A 227 15.91 8.42 5.40
C VAL A 227 14.83 9.08 6.28
N THR A 228 13.78 9.64 5.69
CA THR A 228 12.65 10.22 6.43
C THR A 228 11.92 9.18 7.29
N MET A 229 11.75 7.96 6.76
CA MET A 229 11.13 6.87 7.53
C MET A 229 12.00 6.45 8.72
N MET A 230 13.31 6.44 8.59
CA MET A 230 14.22 6.20 9.72
C MET A 230 14.05 7.29 10.80
N VAL A 231 13.99 8.57 10.41
CA VAL A 231 13.70 9.66 11.34
C VAL A 231 12.35 9.47 12.03
N GLY A 232 11.32 9.09 11.27
CA GLY A 232 10.00 8.79 11.82
C GLY A 232 10.02 7.68 12.86
N VAL A 233 10.71 6.56 12.58
CA VAL A 233 10.84 5.44 13.55
C VAL A 233 11.60 5.87 14.81
N VAL A 234 12.70 6.61 14.66
CA VAL A 234 13.46 7.15 15.82
C VAL A 234 12.57 8.09 16.64
N GLY A 235 11.78 8.94 15.97
CA GLY A 235 10.81 9.80 16.66
C GLY A 235 9.73 9.00 17.40
N VAL A 236 9.20 7.93 16.81
CA VAL A 236 8.25 7.02 17.48
C VAL A 236 8.88 6.41 18.73
N LEU A 237 10.11 5.88 18.63
CA LEU A 237 10.86 5.33 19.77
C LEU A 237 11.06 6.37 20.88
N TYR A 238 11.41 7.61 20.51
CA TYR A 238 11.56 8.69 21.46
C TYR A 238 10.28 8.97 22.26
N PHE A 239 9.13 9.13 21.56
CA PHE A 239 7.86 9.40 22.23
C PHE A 239 7.32 8.20 23.02
N LEU A 240 7.65 6.97 22.64
CA LEU A 240 7.38 5.79 23.48
C LEU A 240 8.22 5.79 24.77
N GLY A 241 9.47 6.26 24.71
CA GLY A 241 10.32 6.40 25.90
C GLY A 241 9.82 7.42 26.92
N ILE A 242 8.99 8.37 26.49
CA ILE A 242 8.39 9.42 27.35
C ILE A 242 6.86 9.33 27.40
N LYS A 243 6.28 8.15 27.17
CA LYS A 243 4.82 7.93 27.04
C LYS A 243 3.99 8.41 28.24
N ASP A 244 4.59 8.51 29.41
CA ASP A 244 3.94 8.98 30.64
C ASP A 244 3.88 10.51 30.74
N GLN A 245 4.53 11.24 29.81
CA GLN A 245 4.48 12.70 29.80
C GLN A 245 3.23 13.22 29.10
N PRO A 246 2.72 14.39 29.52
CA PRO A 246 1.64 15.07 28.81
C PRO A 246 1.99 15.28 27.34
N ASN A 247 1.03 15.06 26.44
CA ASN A 247 1.18 15.23 24.99
C ASN A 247 2.13 14.25 24.27
N ALA A 248 2.72 13.25 24.93
CA ALA A 248 3.57 12.26 24.30
C ALA A 248 2.82 11.51 23.15
N PHE A 249 1.54 11.22 23.33
CA PHE A 249 0.69 10.64 22.29
C PHE A 249 0.65 11.48 21.00
N TRP A 250 0.52 12.78 21.10
CA TRP A 250 0.43 13.62 19.92
C TRP A 250 1.76 13.69 19.14
N GLY A 251 2.88 13.67 19.85
CA GLY A 251 4.19 13.53 19.22
C GLY A 251 4.38 12.16 18.55
N PHE A 252 4.00 11.10 19.22
CA PHE A 252 3.96 9.74 18.68
C PHE A 252 3.08 9.67 17.42
N PHE A 253 1.87 10.23 17.48
CA PHE A 253 0.94 10.29 16.36
C PHE A 253 1.52 11.11 15.19
N ALA A 254 2.11 12.26 15.46
CA ALA A 254 2.76 13.07 14.42
C ALA A 254 3.90 12.33 13.71
N MET A 255 4.70 11.53 14.44
CA MET A 255 5.73 10.68 13.83
C MET A 255 5.13 9.57 12.97
N PHE A 256 4.01 8.98 13.37
CA PHE A 256 3.28 8.04 12.51
C PHE A 256 2.70 8.73 11.26
N LEU A 257 2.18 9.94 11.37
CA LEU A 257 1.74 10.71 10.19
C LEU A 257 2.91 11.01 9.24
N LEU A 258 4.11 11.30 9.77
CA LEU A 258 5.33 11.43 8.97
C LEU A 258 5.67 10.12 8.25
N LEU A 259 5.57 8.98 8.94
CA LEU A 259 5.77 7.65 8.35
C LEU A 259 4.75 7.38 7.24
N PHE A 260 3.47 7.66 7.46
CA PHE A 260 2.43 7.50 6.46
C PHE A 260 2.66 8.41 5.24
N PHE A 261 3.00 9.67 5.47
CA PHE A 261 3.36 10.60 4.39
C PHE A 261 4.54 10.07 3.57
N ALA A 262 5.62 9.67 4.24
CA ALA A 262 6.81 9.15 3.60
C ALA A 262 6.51 7.86 2.82
N THR A 263 5.70 6.94 3.37
CA THR A 263 5.30 5.71 2.65
C THR A 263 4.49 6.03 1.40
N GLY A 264 3.60 7.02 1.44
CA GLY A 264 2.83 7.45 0.28
C GLY A 264 3.72 7.98 -0.85
N VAL A 265 4.63 8.92 -0.54
CA VAL A 265 5.64 9.42 -1.48
C VAL A 265 6.50 8.27 -2.02
N GLY A 266 6.93 7.36 -1.14
CA GLY A 266 7.72 6.19 -1.48
C GLY A 266 6.99 5.23 -2.42
N ASN A 267 5.70 5.02 -2.22
CA ASN A 267 4.88 4.19 -3.09
C ASN A 267 4.83 4.72 -4.53
N ALA A 268 4.76 6.03 -4.70
CA ALA A 268 4.81 6.66 -6.02
C ALA A 268 6.21 6.54 -6.64
N SER A 269 7.26 6.85 -5.89
CA SER A 269 8.63 6.89 -6.39
C SER A 269 9.18 5.50 -6.75
N THR A 270 8.91 4.47 -5.93
CA THR A 270 9.34 3.10 -6.23
C THR A 270 8.64 2.53 -7.46
N PHE A 271 7.34 2.79 -7.65
CA PHE A 271 6.64 2.36 -8.85
C PHE A 271 7.21 2.98 -10.12
N GLN A 272 7.58 4.27 -10.07
CA GLN A 272 8.17 4.96 -11.20
C GLN A 272 9.56 4.43 -11.56
N MET A 273 10.30 3.85 -10.60
CA MET A 273 11.59 3.23 -10.87
C MET A 273 11.48 2.00 -11.77
N ILE A 274 10.42 1.17 -11.61
CA ILE A 274 10.29 -0.13 -12.30
C ILE A 274 10.42 -0.02 -13.83
N PRO A 275 9.60 0.80 -14.52
CA PRO A 275 9.72 0.93 -15.98
C PRO A 275 11.07 1.49 -16.42
N ASN A 276 11.65 2.41 -15.65
CA ASN A 276 12.95 3.00 -15.97
C ASN A 276 14.10 1.99 -15.82
N ILE A 277 14.04 1.12 -14.82
CA ILE A 277 14.96 0.01 -14.60
C ILE A 277 14.86 -0.97 -15.79
N MET A 278 13.62 -1.39 -16.12
CA MET A 278 13.41 -2.43 -17.13
C MET A 278 13.77 -1.97 -18.53
N ARG A 279 13.53 -0.71 -18.89
CA ARG A 279 14.00 -0.16 -20.18
C ARG A 279 15.50 -0.27 -20.34
N LYS A 280 16.27 -0.01 -19.28
CA LYS A 280 17.74 -0.13 -19.34
C LYS A 280 18.21 -1.58 -19.29
N GLU A 281 17.58 -2.39 -18.45
CA GLU A 281 17.93 -3.79 -18.30
C GLU A 281 17.67 -4.58 -19.59
N VAL A 282 16.49 -4.43 -20.20
CA VAL A 282 16.14 -5.07 -21.47
C VAL A 282 17.04 -4.59 -22.60
N ALA A 283 17.36 -3.29 -22.68
CA ALA A 283 18.30 -2.79 -23.67
C ALA A 283 19.69 -3.41 -23.55
N ARG A 284 20.14 -3.73 -22.32
CA ARG A 284 21.40 -4.46 -22.07
C ARG A 284 21.33 -5.92 -22.46
N LEU A 285 20.20 -6.56 -22.22
CA LEU A 285 20.00 -7.99 -22.46
C LEU A 285 19.72 -8.32 -23.92
N MET A 286 19.14 -7.38 -24.66
CA MET A 286 18.74 -7.53 -26.06
C MET A 286 19.39 -6.46 -26.96
N PRO A 287 20.72 -6.30 -26.97
CA PRO A 287 21.38 -5.19 -27.67
C PRO A 287 21.21 -5.21 -29.20
N LYS A 288 20.92 -6.40 -29.75
CA LYS A 288 20.72 -6.60 -31.20
C LYS A 288 19.25 -6.50 -31.64
N ALA A 289 18.30 -6.44 -30.69
CA ALA A 289 16.89 -6.34 -31.02
C ALA A 289 16.53 -4.90 -31.42
N ASP A 290 15.50 -4.78 -32.26
CA ASP A 290 14.92 -3.51 -32.63
C ASP A 290 14.42 -2.73 -31.39
N LYS A 291 14.50 -1.40 -31.44
CA LYS A 291 14.11 -0.51 -30.32
C LYS A 291 12.65 -0.72 -29.90
N ASP A 292 11.75 -0.93 -30.86
CA ASP A 292 10.34 -1.19 -30.56
C ASP A 292 10.14 -2.54 -29.87
N ALA A 293 10.91 -3.56 -30.23
CA ALA A 293 10.90 -4.85 -29.56
C ALA A 293 11.44 -4.73 -28.13
N GLN A 294 12.53 -3.97 -27.91
CA GLN A 294 13.05 -3.70 -26.57
C GLN A 294 12.03 -2.97 -25.69
N VAL A 295 11.35 -1.96 -26.23
CA VAL A 295 10.32 -1.20 -25.50
C VAL A 295 9.14 -2.10 -25.12
N ARG A 296 8.60 -2.90 -26.07
CA ARG A 296 7.50 -3.83 -25.80
C ARG A 296 7.87 -4.85 -24.73
N GLN A 297 9.08 -5.40 -24.78
CA GLN A 297 9.54 -6.36 -23.78
C GLN A 297 9.72 -5.70 -22.41
N ALA A 298 10.27 -4.49 -22.34
CA ALA A 298 10.43 -3.74 -21.10
C ALA A 298 9.08 -3.37 -20.46
N GLU A 299 8.09 -2.99 -21.26
CA GLU A 299 6.72 -2.70 -20.77
C GLU A 299 6.06 -3.97 -20.21
N LYS A 300 6.21 -5.11 -20.90
CA LYS A 300 5.68 -6.42 -20.47
C LYS A 300 6.29 -6.87 -19.14
N GLU A 301 7.63 -6.85 -19.04
CA GLU A 301 8.33 -7.21 -17.80
C GLU A 301 8.03 -6.21 -16.66
N SER A 302 7.91 -4.91 -16.95
CA SER A 302 7.54 -3.89 -15.95
C SER A 302 6.16 -4.16 -15.35
N ALA A 303 5.18 -4.49 -16.17
CA ALA A 303 3.84 -4.81 -15.71
C ALA A 303 3.83 -6.05 -14.79
N ALA A 304 4.56 -7.12 -15.18
CA ALA A 304 4.69 -8.33 -14.38
C ALA A 304 5.41 -8.07 -13.05
N ILE A 305 6.52 -7.31 -13.07
CA ILE A 305 7.27 -6.93 -11.85
C ILE A 305 6.41 -6.08 -10.93
N THR A 306 5.66 -5.11 -11.46
CA THR A 306 4.76 -4.27 -10.67
C THR A 306 3.72 -5.11 -9.92
N GLY A 307 3.09 -6.06 -10.60
CA GLY A 307 2.12 -6.97 -9.98
C GLY A 307 2.75 -7.86 -8.91
N PHE A 308 3.87 -8.52 -9.23
CA PHE A 308 4.56 -9.42 -8.30
C PHE A 308 5.11 -8.68 -7.08
N THR A 309 5.75 -7.53 -7.28
CA THR A 309 6.30 -6.68 -6.21
C THR A 309 5.19 -6.20 -5.27
N SER A 310 4.01 -5.85 -5.82
CA SER A 310 2.85 -5.46 -5.01
C SER A 310 2.31 -6.61 -4.16
N ALA A 311 2.27 -7.82 -4.71
CA ALA A 311 1.84 -9.01 -3.99
C ALA A 311 2.80 -9.33 -2.82
N ILE A 312 4.11 -9.28 -3.05
CA ILE A 312 5.11 -9.50 -1.99
C ILE A 312 5.01 -8.41 -0.92
N ALA A 313 4.91 -7.14 -1.31
CA ALA A 313 4.83 -6.02 -0.36
C ALA A 313 3.55 -6.07 0.49
N ALA A 314 2.44 -6.61 -0.02
CA ALA A 314 1.21 -6.75 0.73
C ALA A 314 1.36 -7.61 2.01
N PHE A 315 2.34 -8.50 2.07
CA PHE A 315 2.66 -9.24 3.30
C PHE A 315 3.09 -8.33 4.48
N GLY A 316 3.40 -7.06 4.23
CA GLY A 316 3.61 -6.07 5.29
C GLY A 316 2.43 -5.97 6.26
N ALA A 317 1.19 -6.16 5.77
CA ALA A 317 -0.02 -6.21 6.60
C ALA A 317 -0.01 -7.34 7.64
N PHE A 318 0.71 -8.43 7.36
CA PHE A 318 0.92 -9.53 8.30
C PHE A 318 2.15 -9.31 9.19
N PHE A 319 3.29 -8.99 8.57
CA PHE A 319 4.57 -8.95 9.29
C PHE A 319 4.65 -7.83 10.33
N ILE A 320 4.14 -6.63 10.04
CA ILE A 320 4.27 -5.50 10.97
C ILE A 320 3.42 -5.69 12.23
N PRO A 321 2.09 -5.98 12.16
CA PRO A 321 1.32 -6.27 13.38
C PRO A 321 1.85 -7.49 14.13
N LYS A 322 2.30 -8.53 13.41
CA LYS A 322 2.91 -9.72 14.01
C LYS A 322 4.21 -9.38 14.74
N ALA A 323 5.06 -8.52 14.18
CA ALA A 323 6.29 -8.07 14.83
C ALA A 323 5.98 -7.30 16.12
N TYR A 324 4.96 -6.43 16.13
CA TYR A 324 4.52 -5.76 17.36
C TYR A 324 4.05 -6.77 18.41
N GLY A 325 3.16 -7.69 18.05
CA GLY A 325 2.67 -8.71 18.99
C GLY A 325 3.78 -9.60 19.52
N THR A 326 4.72 -10.02 18.67
CA THR A 326 5.87 -10.84 19.08
C THR A 326 6.83 -10.06 19.99
N SER A 327 7.11 -8.79 19.66
CA SER A 327 7.96 -7.92 20.49
C SER A 327 7.35 -7.76 21.88
N ILE A 328 6.06 -7.44 21.98
CA ILE A 328 5.36 -7.32 23.27
C ILE A 328 5.42 -8.64 24.06
N ALA A 329 5.20 -9.78 23.41
CA ALA A 329 5.21 -11.08 24.08
C ALA A 329 6.58 -11.47 24.60
N LEU A 330 7.66 -11.10 23.89
CA LEU A 330 9.04 -11.50 24.26
C LEU A 330 9.76 -10.49 25.16
N THR A 331 9.48 -9.19 24.99
CA THR A 331 10.24 -8.12 25.66
C THR A 331 9.38 -7.18 26.49
N GLY A 332 8.06 -7.36 26.49
CA GLY A 332 7.11 -6.50 27.19
C GLY A 332 6.80 -5.18 26.48
N GLY A 333 7.50 -4.83 25.39
CA GLY A 333 7.36 -3.57 24.65
C GLY A 333 7.43 -3.77 23.14
N VAL A 334 7.14 -2.71 22.39
CA VAL A 334 7.15 -2.71 20.91
C VAL A 334 8.47 -2.24 20.33
N GLU A 335 9.38 -1.78 21.16
CA GLU A 335 10.63 -1.12 20.78
C GLU A 335 11.53 -2.03 19.95
N THR A 336 11.60 -3.34 20.30
CA THR A 336 12.41 -4.32 19.56
C THR A 336 11.93 -4.47 18.12
N ALA A 337 10.62 -4.46 17.87
CA ALA A 337 10.07 -4.48 16.52
C ALA A 337 10.45 -3.21 15.74
N LEU A 338 10.37 -2.02 16.38
CA LEU A 338 10.73 -0.74 15.78
C LEU A 338 12.23 -0.67 15.42
N TRP A 339 13.11 -1.19 16.28
CA TRP A 339 14.53 -1.34 15.96
C TRP A 339 14.76 -2.27 14.75
N GLY A 340 14.00 -3.36 14.66
CA GLY A 340 14.01 -4.23 13.48
C GLY A 340 13.61 -3.51 12.21
N PHE A 341 12.58 -2.64 12.25
CA PHE A 341 12.17 -1.83 11.10
C PHE A 341 13.23 -0.79 10.72
N LEU A 342 13.91 -0.19 11.71
CA LEU A 342 15.00 0.73 11.46
C LEU A 342 16.15 0.05 10.68
N VAL A 343 16.57 -1.15 11.11
CA VAL A 343 17.59 -1.95 10.42
C VAL A 343 17.13 -2.29 9.00
N PHE A 344 15.86 -2.65 8.83
CA PHE A 344 15.28 -2.92 7.51
C PHE A 344 15.34 -1.67 6.61
N TYR A 345 15.00 -0.47 7.10
CA TYR A 345 15.08 0.76 6.32
C TYR A 345 16.52 1.16 6.01
N VAL A 346 17.48 0.90 6.90
CA VAL A 346 18.91 1.05 6.59
C VAL A 346 19.29 0.19 5.38
N SER A 347 18.82 -1.06 5.34
CA SER A 347 19.06 -1.94 4.18
C SER A 347 18.44 -1.39 2.90
N CYS A 348 17.25 -0.80 2.96
CA CYS A 348 16.58 -0.15 1.83
C CYS A 348 17.38 1.07 1.34
N VAL A 349 17.91 1.91 2.26
CA VAL A 349 18.80 3.03 1.92
C VAL A 349 20.04 2.53 1.20
N LEU A 350 20.71 1.50 1.74
CA LEU A 350 21.92 0.92 1.15
C LEU A 350 21.68 0.33 -0.24
N ILE A 351 20.56 -0.39 -0.44
CA ILE A 351 20.18 -0.94 -1.73
C ILE A 351 19.89 0.20 -2.72
N THR A 352 19.09 1.18 -2.34
CA THR A 352 18.73 2.30 -3.21
C THR A 352 19.97 3.08 -3.62
N TRP A 353 20.86 3.36 -2.68
CA TRP A 353 22.11 4.04 -2.96
C TRP A 353 23.02 3.23 -3.88
N SER A 354 23.29 1.97 -3.56
CA SER A 354 24.25 1.13 -4.26
C SER A 354 23.85 0.84 -5.70
N TYR A 355 22.57 0.54 -5.94
CA TYR A 355 22.08 0.06 -7.24
C TYR A 355 21.50 1.16 -8.12
N TYR A 356 20.98 2.26 -7.52
CA TYR A 356 20.16 3.21 -8.29
C TYR A 356 20.59 4.67 -8.18
N THR A 357 21.24 5.10 -7.09
CA THR A 357 21.47 6.54 -6.83
C THR A 357 22.94 6.96 -6.98
N ARG A 358 23.93 6.12 -6.66
CA ARG A 358 25.35 6.47 -6.73
C ARG A 358 25.79 6.68 -8.17
N ARG A 359 26.89 7.43 -8.38
CA ARG A 359 27.52 7.63 -9.72
C ARG A 359 27.85 6.28 -10.35
N GLY A 360 27.48 6.10 -11.63
CA GLY A 360 27.67 4.85 -12.37
C GLY A 360 26.61 3.78 -12.10
N SER A 361 25.60 4.03 -11.24
CA SER A 361 24.48 3.12 -11.04
C SER A 361 23.49 3.14 -12.21
N LEU A 362 22.57 2.17 -12.24
CA LEU A 362 21.67 1.94 -13.36
C LEU A 362 20.82 3.17 -13.74
N LEU A 363 20.31 3.92 -12.77
CA LEU A 363 19.42 5.05 -13.01
C LEU A 363 20.11 6.42 -12.95
N TYR A 364 21.34 6.50 -12.44
CA TYR A 364 22.04 7.76 -12.23
C TYR A 364 22.03 8.69 -13.46
N ASP A 365 22.44 8.18 -14.62
CA ASP A 365 22.54 9.00 -15.84
C ASP A 365 21.18 9.43 -16.41
N VAL A 366 20.12 8.63 -16.20
CA VAL A 366 18.76 8.98 -16.64
C VAL A 366 18.21 10.12 -15.80
N GLU A 367 18.32 10.00 -14.49
CA GLU A 367 17.79 10.98 -13.57
C GLU A 367 18.55 12.32 -13.65
N HIS A 368 19.87 12.29 -13.85
CA HIS A 368 20.67 13.50 -14.04
C HIS A 368 20.38 14.20 -15.38
N ARG A 369 20.16 13.47 -16.47
CA ARG A 369 19.78 14.06 -17.74
C ARG A 369 18.42 14.73 -17.66
N LEU A 370 17.42 14.09 -17.06
CA LEU A 370 16.08 14.66 -16.87
C LEU A 370 16.13 15.96 -16.08
N THR A 371 16.88 16.00 -15.00
CA THR A 371 17.03 17.19 -14.15
C THR A 371 17.73 18.33 -14.93
N ARG A 372 18.76 18.01 -15.71
CA ARG A 372 19.55 18.99 -16.47
C ARG A 372 18.78 19.57 -17.66
N THR A 373 18.06 18.74 -18.41
CA THR A 373 17.23 19.18 -19.55
C THR A 373 16.09 20.10 -19.09
N ARG A 374 15.45 19.79 -17.96
CA ARG A 374 14.39 20.64 -17.41
C ARG A 374 14.91 21.94 -16.79
N ALA A 375 16.09 21.93 -16.16
CA ALA A 375 16.73 23.15 -15.69
C ALA A 375 17.09 24.09 -16.84
N MET A 376 17.54 23.55 -17.97
CA MET A 376 17.80 24.35 -19.18
C MET A 376 16.51 24.87 -19.81
N ALA A 377 15.43 24.10 -19.83
CA ALA A 377 14.13 24.53 -20.34
C ALA A 377 13.52 25.66 -19.47
N SER A 378 13.63 25.57 -18.13
CA SER A 378 13.13 26.60 -17.22
C SER A 378 13.99 27.89 -17.26
N ALA A 379 15.26 27.79 -17.60
CA ALA A 379 16.13 28.95 -17.78
C ALA A 379 15.96 29.63 -19.16
N ALA A 380 15.35 28.94 -20.13
CA ALA A 380 15.06 29.45 -21.48
C ALA A 380 13.69 30.09 -21.61
N THR A 381 12.81 30.01 -20.61
CA THR A 381 11.50 30.69 -20.58
C THR A 381 11.71 32.03 -19.90
N PRO A 382 11.62 33.17 -20.63
CA PRO A 382 11.67 34.49 -20.00
C PRO A 382 10.48 34.62 -19.04
N ALA A 383 10.71 35.23 -17.88
CA ALA A 383 9.64 35.63 -16.98
C ALA A 383 8.78 36.69 -17.71
N GLU A 384 7.56 36.31 -18.11
CA GLU A 384 6.51 37.25 -18.48
C GLU A 384 5.81 37.79 -17.23
#